data_9ea1caa0777111f312a55f9954dffaa7
#
_entry.id   9ea1caa0777111f312a55f9954dffaa7
#
_cell.length_a   1.000
_cell.length_b   1.000
_cell.length_c   1.000
_cell.angle_alpha   90.00
_cell.angle_beta   90.00
_cell.angle_gamma   90.00
#
_symmetry.space_group_name_H-M   'P 1'
#
loop_
_entity.id
_entity.type
_entity.pdbx_description
1 polymer ?
#
loop_
_entity_poly.entity_id
_entity_poly.type
_entity_poly.pdbx_seq_one_letter_code
_entity_poly.pdbx_strand_id
1 'polypeptide(L)'
;MIYHMIAFGLGFCLDLLLGDPYWLPHPIRVIGNFIGILEKRMNKKECSEKYLVRAGIGMVALVLLTVFMVTVLLLILAYRIHPVAGVILEMIMTYQILAAKCLKVESMKVYKCLKENDLLAARHAVSMIVGRDTEKLDETGVAKAAIETVAENTSDGVIAPMLYTALGGPVLGFFYKAVNTMDSMVGYKNERYLHFGRAAAKFDDICNYIPSRISAYLMIAGTYFLGKEYDGKHAYYIYKRDRYHHASPNSAQTEAVCAGALSIQLAGDAWYFGRLVKKPFIGDALRPVEYEDIRRANRLLYATAFLCEGICLLVMGLLFFI
;
A
#
# COMPACT_ATOMS: atom_id res chain seq x y z
N MET A 1 -8.63 -4.45 -25.50
CA MET A 1 -7.53 -3.62 -24.97
C MET A 1 -7.92 -2.14 -24.82
N ILE A 2 -8.50 -1.46 -25.83
CA ILE A 2 -8.87 -0.03 -25.72
C ILE A 2 -9.85 0.26 -24.57
N TYR A 3 -10.86 -0.58 -24.36
CA TYR A 3 -11.82 -0.44 -23.26
C TYR A 3 -11.14 -0.51 -21.89
N HIS A 4 -10.20 -1.44 -21.74
CA HIS A 4 -9.39 -1.58 -20.54
C HIS A 4 -8.53 -0.35 -20.27
N MET A 5 -7.84 0.15 -21.29
CA MET A 5 -7.00 1.37 -21.19
C MET A 5 -7.85 2.60 -20.77
N ILE A 6 -9.05 2.76 -21.34
CA ILE A 6 -9.98 3.84 -20.97
C ILE A 6 -10.45 3.68 -19.51
N ALA A 7 -10.86 2.48 -19.13
CA ALA A 7 -11.34 2.20 -17.77
C ALA A 7 -10.22 2.41 -16.74
N PHE A 8 -9.00 2.02 -17.07
CA PHE A 8 -7.81 2.18 -16.21
C PHE A 8 -7.51 3.67 -15.97
N GLY A 9 -7.36 4.47 -17.01
CA GLY A 9 -7.09 5.91 -16.87
C GLY A 9 -8.22 6.66 -16.16
N LEU A 10 -9.49 6.37 -16.49
CA LEU A 10 -10.64 6.99 -15.82
C LEU A 10 -10.75 6.53 -14.35
N GLY A 11 -10.42 5.27 -14.03
CA GLY A 11 -10.39 4.77 -12.67
C GLY A 11 -9.36 5.48 -11.80
N PHE A 12 -8.16 5.73 -12.33
CA PHE A 12 -7.15 6.55 -11.65
C PHE A 12 -7.63 7.99 -11.43
N CYS A 13 -8.23 8.61 -12.45
CA CYS A 13 -8.83 9.94 -12.29
C CYS A 13 -9.91 9.96 -11.18
N LEU A 14 -10.75 8.94 -11.10
CA LEU A 14 -11.76 8.83 -10.05
C LEU A 14 -11.12 8.68 -8.65
N ASP A 15 -10.06 7.88 -8.48
CA ASP A 15 -9.34 7.81 -7.20
C ASP A 15 -8.82 9.18 -6.80
N LEU A 16 -8.21 9.94 -7.72
CA LEU A 16 -7.72 11.30 -7.44
C LEU A 16 -8.84 12.28 -7.06
N LEU A 17 -10.03 12.10 -7.60
CA LEU A 17 -11.18 13.00 -7.37
C LEU A 17 -11.98 12.63 -6.12
N LEU A 18 -12.27 11.35 -5.91
CA LEU A 18 -13.19 10.89 -4.86
C LEU A 18 -12.47 10.38 -3.61
N GLY A 19 -11.38 9.58 -3.78
CA GLY A 19 -10.80 8.80 -2.68
C GLY A 19 -11.81 7.76 -2.15
N ASP A 20 -11.64 7.32 -0.90
CA ASP A 20 -12.48 6.28 -0.30
C ASP A 20 -13.39 6.86 0.81
N PRO A 21 -14.52 7.51 0.45
CA PRO A 21 -15.41 8.05 1.45
C PRO A 21 -16.04 6.92 2.28
N TYR A 22 -16.12 7.12 3.60
CA TYR A 22 -16.55 6.07 4.55
C TYR A 22 -17.97 5.53 4.30
N TRP A 23 -18.85 6.34 3.69
CA TRP A 23 -20.23 5.94 3.37
C TRP A 23 -20.34 5.02 2.15
N LEU A 24 -19.32 5.00 1.29
CA LEU A 24 -19.35 4.16 0.08
C LEU A 24 -19.00 2.71 0.43
N PRO A 25 -19.81 1.73 0.02
CA PRO A 25 -19.44 0.32 0.13
C PRO A 25 -18.12 0.04 -0.59
N HIS A 26 -17.16 -0.55 0.13
CA HIS A 26 -15.83 -0.77 -0.42
C HIS A 26 -15.51 -2.28 -0.47
N PRO A 27 -15.14 -2.85 -1.65
CA PRO A 27 -14.87 -4.28 -1.81
C PRO A 27 -13.81 -4.80 -0.83
N ILE A 28 -12.78 -4.01 -0.51
CA ILE A 28 -11.72 -4.40 0.42
C ILE A 28 -12.27 -4.65 1.83
N ARG A 29 -13.30 -3.91 2.28
CA ARG A 29 -13.97 -4.19 3.57
C ARG A 29 -14.71 -5.52 3.53
N VAL A 30 -15.33 -5.87 2.39
CA VAL A 30 -16.00 -7.17 2.21
C VAL A 30 -14.97 -8.30 2.24
N ILE A 31 -13.85 -8.14 1.52
CA ILE A 31 -12.72 -9.08 1.54
C ILE A 31 -12.17 -9.21 2.96
N GLY A 32 -11.94 -8.11 3.67
CA GLY A 32 -11.46 -8.13 5.06
C GLY A 32 -12.42 -8.84 6.01
N ASN A 33 -13.73 -8.60 5.89
CA ASN A 33 -14.74 -9.32 6.67
C ASN A 33 -14.71 -10.83 6.37
N PHE A 34 -14.57 -11.21 5.11
CA PHE A 34 -14.45 -12.61 4.72
C PHE A 34 -13.19 -13.27 5.29
N ILE A 35 -12.04 -12.59 5.24
CA ILE A 35 -10.80 -13.03 5.88
C ILE A 35 -11.02 -13.22 7.39
N GLY A 36 -11.66 -12.26 8.06
CA GLY A 36 -11.94 -12.34 9.51
C GLY A 36 -12.87 -13.51 9.89
N ILE A 37 -13.85 -13.83 9.03
CA ILE A 37 -14.72 -15.02 9.24
C ILE A 37 -13.90 -16.31 9.13
N LEU A 38 -13.05 -16.43 8.11
CA LEU A 38 -12.21 -17.60 7.91
C LEU A 38 -11.17 -17.72 9.02
N GLU A 39 -10.53 -16.62 9.41
CA GLU A 39 -9.58 -16.59 10.52
C GLU A 39 -10.21 -17.13 11.80
N LYS A 40 -11.38 -16.62 12.20
CA LYS A 40 -12.09 -17.08 13.40
C LYS A 40 -12.45 -18.57 13.35
N ARG A 41 -12.71 -19.12 12.17
CA ARG A 41 -13.08 -20.54 12.01
C ARG A 41 -11.87 -21.48 11.97
N MET A 42 -10.76 -21.02 11.37
CA MET A 42 -9.62 -21.86 11.01
C MET A 42 -8.42 -21.67 11.96
N ASN A 43 -8.25 -20.49 12.57
CA ASN A 43 -7.14 -20.17 13.48
C ASN A 43 -7.51 -20.46 14.93
N LYS A 44 -7.50 -21.73 15.33
CA LYS A 44 -7.83 -22.15 16.69
C LYS A 44 -6.57 -22.39 17.50
N LYS A 45 -6.48 -21.79 18.70
CA LYS A 45 -5.29 -21.85 19.57
C LYS A 45 -4.87 -23.29 19.99
N GLU A 46 -5.84 -24.20 20.01
CA GLU A 46 -5.64 -25.59 20.47
C GLU A 46 -5.05 -26.51 19.38
N CYS A 47 -4.91 -25.98 18.14
CA CYS A 47 -4.44 -26.77 17.01
C CYS A 47 -2.90 -26.80 16.93
N SER A 48 -2.37 -27.89 16.37
CA SER A 48 -0.94 -28.02 16.15
C SER A 48 -0.43 -26.99 15.12
N GLU A 49 0.85 -26.62 15.23
CA GLU A 49 1.50 -25.69 14.28
C GLU A 49 1.34 -26.12 12.81
N LYS A 50 1.48 -27.44 12.54
CA LYS A 50 1.30 -28.02 11.20
C LYS A 50 -0.13 -27.80 10.67
N TYR A 51 -1.13 -27.92 11.54
CA TYR A 51 -2.51 -27.64 11.18
C TYR A 51 -2.68 -26.14 10.86
N LEU A 52 -2.17 -25.25 11.71
CA LEU A 52 -2.27 -23.80 11.51
C LEU A 52 -1.64 -23.35 10.21
N VAL A 53 -0.47 -23.89 9.85
CA VAL A 53 0.17 -23.59 8.54
C VAL A 53 -0.72 -24.05 7.38
N ARG A 54 -1.27 -25.27 7.42
CA ARG A 54 -2.17 -25.77 6.36
C ARG A 54 -3.47 -24.97 6.28
N ALA A 55 -4.04 -24.61 7.43
CA ALA A 55 -5.23 -23.79 7.52
C ALA A 55 -4.99 -22.40 6.94
N GLY A 56 -3.84 -21.79 7.20
CA GLY A 56 -3.44 -20.52 6.61
C GLY A 56 -3.30 -20.60 5.08
N ILE A 57 -2.67 -21.65 4.57
CA ILE A 57 -2.60 -21.89 3.11
C ILE A 57 -4.02 -22.06 2.52
N GLY A 58 -4.87 -22.82 3.18
CA GLY A 58 -6.27 -23.02 2.77
C GLY A 58 -7.06 -21.72 2.77
N MET A 59 -6.86 -20.85 3.78
CA MET A 59 -7.48 -19.52 3.82
C MET A 59 -7.02 -18.67 2.63
N VAL A 60 -5.72 -18.59 2.37
CA VAL A 60 -5.17 -17.83 1.23
C VAL A 60 -5.78 -18.32 -0.08
N ALA A 61 -5.76 -19.63 -0.32
CA ALA A 61 -6.32 -20.21 -1.55
C ALA A 61 -7.82 -19.91 -1.70
N LEU A 62 -8.61 -20.03 -0.63
CA LEU A 62 -10.05 -19.79 -0.66
C LEU A 62 -10.39 -18.32 -0.90
N VAL A 63 -9.69 -17.40 -0.25
CA VAL A 63 -9.88 -15.95 -0.44
C VAL A 63 -9.56 -15.56 -1.88
N LEU A 64 -8.39 -15.99 -2.39
CA LEU A 64 -7.95 -15.64 -3.74
C LEU A 64 -8.88 -16.24 -4.81
N LEU A 65 -9.27 -17.50 -4.67
CA LEU A 65 -10.20 -18.13 -5.59
C LEU A 65 -11.56 -17.42 -5.61
N THR A 66 -12.09 -17.08 -4.42
CA THR A 66 -13.38 -16.37 -4.32
C THR A 66 -13.30 -14.99 -4.95
N VAL A 67 -12.26 -14.20 -4.64
CA VAL A 67 -12.08 -12.86 -5.20
C VAL A 67 -11.91 -12.92 -6.72
N PHE A 68 -11.09 -13.84 -7.23
CA PHE A 68 -10.90 -14.06 -8.66
C PHE A 68 -12.22 -14.39 -9.35
N MET A 69 -12.94 -15.41 -8.86
CA MET A 69 -14.19 -15.87 -9.47
C MET A 69 -15.28 -14.79 -9.47
N VAL A 70 -15.45 -14.09 -8.35
CA VAL A 70 -16.45 -13.01 -8.24
C VAL A 70 -16.12 -11.87 -9.20
N THR A 71 -14.86 -11.43 -9.25
CA THR A 71 -14.45 -10.32 -10.12
C THR A 71 -14.62 -10.68 -11.61
N VAL A 72 -14.17 -11.88 -12.00
CA VAL A 72 -14.35 -12.38 -13.39
C VAL A 72 -15.81 -12.46 -13.75
N LEU A 73 -16.65 -13.04 -12.88
CA LEU A 73 -18.08 -13.18 -13.14
C LEU A 73 -18.76 -11.81 -13.34
N LEU A 74 -18.47 -10.85 -12.46
CA LEU A 74 -19.05 -9.51 -12.54
C LEU A 74 -18.65 -8.81 -13.84
N LEU A 75 -17.39 -8.88 -14.25
CA LEU A 75 -16.90 -8.27 -15.49
C LEU A 75 -17.53 -8.97 -16.72
N ILE A 76 -17.55 -10.31 -16.75
CA ILE A 76 -18.20 -11.04 -17.86
C ILE A 76 -19.66 -10.63 -17.99
N LEU A 77 -20.41 -10.58 -16.90
CA LEU A 77 -21.82 -10.18 -16.92
C LEU A 77 -21.99 -8.76 -17.44
N ALA A 78 -21.19 -7.81 -16.95
CA ALA A 78 -21.28 -6.41 -17.37
C ALA A 78 -20.95 -6.24 -18.86
N TYR A 79 -19.88 -6.85 -19.36
CA TYR A 79 -19.50 -6.78 -20.77
C TYR A 79 -20.49 -7.53 -21.68
N ARG A 80 -21.18 -8.58 -21.19
CA ARG A 80 -22.26 -9.25 -21.94
C ARG A 80 -23.52 -8.42 -22.05
N ILE A 81 -23.83 -7.57 -21.07
CA ILE A 81 -24.96 -6.65 -21.14
C ILE A 81 -24.69 -5.56 -22.18
N HIS A 82 -23.58 -4.86 -22.06
CA HIS A 82 -23.14 -3.82 -23.00
C HIS A 82 -21.68 -3.46 -22.79
N PRO A 83 -20.87 -3.21 -23.84
CA PRO A 83 -19.47 -2.80 -23.67
C PRO A 83 -19.28 -1.59 -22.76
N VAL A 84 -20.15 -0.59 -22.83
CA VAL A 84 -20.12 0.60 -21.97
C VAL A 84 -20.37 0.23 -20.49
N ALA A 85 -21.29 -0.70 -20.21
CA ALA A 85 -21.52 -1.19 -18.84
C ALA A 85 -20.27 -1.90 -18.30
N GLY A 86 -19.59 -2.68 -19.15
CA GLY A 86 -18.31 -3.30 -18.83
C GLY A 86 -17.24 -2.27 -18.46
N VAL A 87 -17.05 -1.25 -19.30
CA VAL A 87 -16.09 -0.15 -19.07
C VAL A 87 -16.40 0.61 -17.77
N ILE A 88 -17.67 0.94 -17.51
CA ILE A 88 -18.08 1.65 -16.30
C ILE A 88 -17.77 0.81 -15.05
N LEU A 89 -18.11 -0.48 -15.07
CA LEU A 89 -17.81 -1.36 -13.94
C LEU A 89 -16.32 -1.51 -13.74
N GLU A 90 -15.55 -1.71 -14.80
CA GLU A 90 -14.10 -1.83 -14.75
C GLU A 90 -13.45 -0.55 -14.23
N MET A 91 -13.91 0.62 -14.65
CA MET A 91 -13.48 1.93 -14.15
C MET A 91 -13.74 2.07 -12.64
N ILE A 92 -14.95 1.71 -12.16
CA ILE A 92 -15.31 1.75 -10.74
C ILE A 92 -14.44 0.78 -9.93
N MET A 93 -14.24 -0.42 -10.44
CA MET A 93 -13.38 -1.42 -9.80
C MET A 93 -11.93 -0.93 -9.72
N THR A 94 -11.39 -0.36 -10.80
CA THR A 94 -10.03 0.22 -10.82
C THR A 94 -9.91 1.34 -9.79
N TYR A 95 -10.87 2.24 -9.74
CA TYR A 95 -10.94 3.29 -8.72
C TYR A 95 -10.87 2.73 -7.29
N GLN A 96 -11.64 1.68 -6.98
CA GLN A 96 -11.68 1.07 -5.64
C GLN A 96 -10.45 0.19 -5.31
N ILE A 97 -9.61 -0.11 -6.29
CA ILE A 97 -8.34 -0.81 -6.11
C ILE A 97 -7.24 0.15 -5.66
N LEU A 98 -7.23 1.37 -6.19
CA LEU A 98 -6.21 2.39 -5.91
C LEU A 98 -6.53 3.14 -4.61
N ALA A 99 -5.50 3.66 -3.96
CA ALA A 99 -5.65 4.33 -2.67
C ALA A 99 -4.82 5.64 -2.57
N ALA A 100 -4.51 6.30 -3.69
CA ALA A 100 -3.63 7.47 -3.68
C ALA A 100 -4.24 8.64 -2.92
N LYS A 101 -5.52 8.96 -3.18
CA LYS A 101 -6.20 10.03 -2.46
C LYS A 101 -6.54 9.66 -1.01
N CYS A 102 -6.94 8.41 -0.78
CA CYS A 102 -7.23 7.94 0.58
C CYS A 102 -6.00 8.09 1.47
N LEU A 103 -4.83 7.64 1.02
CA LEU A 103 -3.57 7.74 1.75
C LEU A 103 -3.19 9.19 2.04
N LYS A 104 -3.35 10.08 1.05
CA LYS A 104 -3.14 11.52 1.26
C LYS A 104 -4.11 12.08 2.31
N VAL A 105 -5.39 11.80 2.19
CA VAL A 105 -6.41 12.33 3.11
C VAL A 105 -6.12 11.90 4.54
N GLU A 106 -5.84 10.61 4.75
CA GLU A 106 -5.59 10.09 6.09
C GLU A 106 -4.28 10.62 6.69
N SER A 107 -3.19 10.64 5.93
CA SER A 107 -1.91 11.20 6.41
C SER A 107 -1.98 12.71 6.67
N MET A 108 -2.76 13.45 5.87
CA MET A 108 -2.94 14.89 6.08
C MET A 108 -3.82 15.23 7.30
N LYS A 109 -4.59 14.29 7.85
CA LYS A 109 -5.22 14.47 9.18
C LYS A 109 -4.15 14.54 10.26
N VAL A 110 -3.14 13.66 10.20
CA VAL A 110 -2.00 13.69 11.12
C VAL A 110 -1.25 15.02 11.03
N TYR A 111 -0.94 15.45 9.78
CA TYR A 111 -0.33 16.76 9.52
C TYR A 111 -1.10 17.91 10.18
N LYS A 112 -2.42 17.94 10.02
CA LYS A 112 -3.28 18.99 10.56
C LYS A 112 -3.20 19.05 12.09
N CYS A 113 -3.34 17.89 12.75
CA CYS A 113 -3.25 17.81 14.21
C CYS A 113 -1.87 18.27 14.74
N LEU A 114 -0.78 17.86 14.10
CA LEU A 114 0.58 18.30 14.47
C LEU A 114 0.76 19.82 14.28
N LYS A 115 0.24 20.37 13.19
CA LYS A 115 0.28 21.82 12.91
C LYS A 115 -0.51 22.63 13.94
N GLU A 116 -1.58 22.07 14.49
CA GLU A 116 -2.43 22.66 15.54
C GLU A 116 -1.85 22.40 16.94
N ASN A 117 -0.68 21.75 17.07
CA ASN A 117 -0.03 21.33 18.32
C ASN A 117 -0.89 20.41 19.20
N ASP A 118 -1.80 19.65 18.59
CA ASP A 118 -2.63 18.65 19.27
C ASP A 118 -2.01 17.25 19.11
N LEU A 119 -1.06 16.92 19.99
CA LEU A 119 -0.36 15.64 19.97
C LEU A 119 -1.30 14.45 20.26
N LEU A 120 -2.34 14.62 21.08
CA LEU A 120 -3.28 13.53 21.36
C LEU A 120 -4.10 13.19 20.13
N ALA A 121 -4.66 14.17 19.45
CA ALA A 121 -5.38 13.97 18.20
C ALA A 121 -4.43 13.43 17.11
N ALA A 122 -3.17 13.88 17.04
CA ALA A 122 -2.18 13.40 16.09
C ALA A 122 -1.84 11.92 16.32
N ARG A 123 -1.66 11.47 17.59
CA ARG A 123 -1.48 10.05 17.95
C ARG A 123 -2.68 9.20 17.53
N HIS A 124 -3.90 9.70 17.79
CA HIS A 124 -5.12 9.01 17.35
C HIS A 124 -5.19 8.93 15.81
N ALA A 125 -4.94 10.03 15.10
CA ALA A 125 -4.99 10.05 13.64
C ALA A 125 -3.95 9.07 13.04
N VAL A 126 -2.71 9.06 13.55
CA VAL A 126 -1.68 8.14 13.04
C VAL A 126 -1.97 6.69 13.39
N SER A 127 -2.62 6.38 14.53
CA SER A 127 -3.00 5.01 14.90
C SER A 127 -3.99 4.37 13.92
N MET A 128 -4.72 5.18 13.17
CA MET A 128 -5.65 4.70 12.14
C MET A 128 -4.96 4.21 10.87
N ILE A 129 -3.69 4.53 10.68
CA ILE A 129 -2.93 4.23 9.45
C ILE A 129 -1.64 3.44 9.69
N VAL A 130 -1.27 3.15 10.94
CA VAL A 130 -0.07 2.36 11.29
C VAL A 130 -0.41 1.13 12.10
N GLY A 131 0.42 0.10 12.01
CA GLY A 131 0.27 -1.14 12.80
C GLY A 131 1.06 -1.16 14.12
N ARG A 132 1.71 -0.04 14.51
CA ARG A 132 2.50 0.07 15.73
C ARG A 132 1.74 0.80 16.85
N ASP A 133 2.22 0.65 18.10
CA ASP A 133 1.69 1.39 19.24
C ASP A 133 2.05 2.88 19.10
N THR A 134 1.06 3.78 19.25
CA THR A 134 1.23 5.22 19.00
C THR A 134 1.16 6.07 20.25
N GLU A 135 0.70 5.52 21.38
CA GLU A 135 0.39 6.26 22.61
C GLU A 135 1.59 7.00 23.21
N LYS A 136 2.81 6.47 23.00
CA LYS A 136 4.06 7.03 23.56
C LYS A 136 4.88 7.85 22.58
N LEU A 137 4.41 8.00 21.31
CA LEU A 137 5.15 8.77 20.31
C LEU A 137 5.12 10.27 20.65
N ASP A 138 6.26 10.93 20.54
CA ASP A 138 6.34 12.39 20.50
C ASP A 138 5.91 12.92 19.11
N GLU A 139 5.90 14.23 18.92
CA GLU A 139 5.52 14.86 17.65
C GLU A 139 6.37 14.36 16.48
N THR A 140 7.69 14.24 16.69
CA THR A 140 8.62 13.73 15.69
C THR A 140 8.34 12.26 15.37
N GLY A 141 8.06 11.44 16.38
CA GLY A 141 7.70 10.03 16.21
C GLY A 141 6.39 9.86 15.44
N VAL A 142 5.39 10.69 15.71
CA VAL A 142 4.11 10.70 14.97
C VAL A 142 4.34 11.11 13.51
N ALA A 143 5.12 12.17 13.26
CA ALA A 143 5.45 12.61 11.91
C ALA A 143 6.20 11.51 11.13
N LYS A 144 7.24 10.91 11.74
CA LYS A 144 7.98 9.77 11.14
C LYS A 144 7.04 8.62 10.76
N ALA A 145 6.17 8.20 11.70
CA ALA A 145 5.23 7.11 11.47
C ALA A 145 4.30 7.39 10.27
N ALA A 146 3.80 8.61 10.14
CA ALA A 146 2.98 9.02 9.01
C ALA A 146 3.75 9.03 7.68
N ILE A 147 5.00 9.55 7.68
CA ILE A 147 5.86 9.59 6.50
C ILE A 147 6.21 8.18 6.03
N GLU A 148 6.61 7.29 6.95
CA GLU A 148 6.88 5.87 6.66
C GLU A 148 5.68 5.20 6.02
N THR A 149 4.49 5.40 6.58
CA THR A 149 3.24 4.84 6.03
C THR A 149 2.96 5.35 4.62
N VAL A 150 3.15 6.65 4.35
CA VAL A 150 2.98 7.21 3.01
C VAL A 150 4.01 6.62 2.05
N ALA A 151 5.27 6.49 2.47
CA ALA A 151 6.34 5.95 1.65
C ALA A 151 6.11 4.47 1.29
N GLU A 152 5.81 3.61 2.28
CA GLU A 152 5.52 2.19 2.10
C GLU A 152 4.28 1.98 1.23
N ASN A 153 3.17 2.65 1.56
CA ASN A 153 1.93 2.51 0.83
C ASN A 153 1.93 3.19 -0.55
N THR A 154 2.91 4.01 -0.87
CA THR A 154 3.15 4.41 -2.27
C THR A 154 3.37 3.18 -3.13
N SER A 155 4.13 2.17 -2.64
CA SER A 155 4.23 0.88 -3.31
C SER A 155 2.94 0.06 -3.17
N ASP A 156 2.57 -0.28 -1.95
CA ASP A 156 1.60 -1.35 -1.66
C ASP A 156 0.14 -0.91 -1.85
N GLY A 157 -0.13 0.38 -1.66
CA GLY A 157 -1.46 0.96 -1.81
C GLY A 157 -1.74 1.57 -3.19
N VAL A 158 -0.69 1.91 -3.96
CA VAL A 158 -0.86 2.65 -5.22
C VAL A 158 -0.16 1.96 -6.39
N ILE A 159 1.17 1.84 -6.37
CA ILE A 159 1.92 1.39 -7.56
C ILE A 159 1.72 -0.10 -7.83
N ALA A 160 1.83 -0.95 -6.82
CA ALA A 160 1.63 -2.39 -7.00
C ALA A 160 0.21 -2.70 -7.51
N PRO A 161 -0.89 -2.23 -6.86
CA PRO A 161 -2.22 -2.47 -7.41
C PRO A 161 -2.43 -1.85 -8.80
N MET A 162 -1.80 -0.71 -9.11
CA MET A 162 -1.81 -0.09 -10.44
C MET A 162 -1.16 -1.01 -11.49
N LEU A 163 0.03 -1.55 -11.22
CA LEU A 163 0.73 -2.47 -12.11
C LEU A 163 -0.07 -3.78 -12.34
N TYR A 164 -0.62 -4.37 -11.28
CA TYR A 164 -1.47 -5.56 -11.40
C TYR A 164 -2.73 -5.27 -12.21
N THR A 165 -3.36 -4.11 -12.00
CA THR A 165 -4.55 -3.70 -12.76
C THR A 165 -4.21 -3.42 -14.22
N ALA A 166 -3.07 -2.78 -14.50
CA ALA A 166 -2.61 -2.56 -15.87
C ALA A 166 -2.37 -3.87 -16.64
N LEU A 167 -1.87 -4.91 -15.97
CA LEU A 167 -1.56 -6.21 -16.58
C LEU A 167 -2.79 -7.09 -16.82
N GLY A 168 -3.75 -7.09 -15.92
CA GLY A 168 -4.89 -8.02 -15.98
C GLY A 168 -6.21 -7.46 -15.49
N GLY A 169 -6.38 -6.16 -15.60
CA GLY A 169 -7.61 -5.48 -15.22
C GLY A 169 -7.91 -5.59 -13.72
N PRO A 170 -9.14 -5.30 -13.32
CA PRO A 170 -9.56 -5.41 -11.93
C PRO A 170 -9.42 -6.82 -11.35
N VAL A 171 -9.35 -7.86 -12.19
CA VAL A 171 -9.16 -9.24 -11.73
C VAL A 171 -7.82 -9.39 -11.01
N LEU A 172 -6.72 -8.99 -11.64
CA LEU A 172 -5.42 -9.01 -11.00
C LEU A 172 -5.26 -7.90 -9.95
N GLY A 173 -5.91 -6.75 -10.14
CA GLY A 173 -5.93 -5.68 -9.15
C GLY A 173 -6.54 -6.12 -7.81
N PHE A 174 -7.73 -6.71 -7.81
CA PHE A 174 -8.36 -7.24 -6.58
C PHE A 174 -7.66 -8.48 -6.06
N PHE A 175 -7.09 -9.32 -6.92
CA PHE A 175 -6.24 -10.41 -6.49
C PHE A 175 -5.08 -9.89 -5.61
N TYR A 176 -4.34 -8.90 -6.10
CA TYR A 176 -3.27 -8.27 -5.34
C TYR A 176 -3.80 -7.62 -4.05
N LYS A 177 -4.89 -6.87 -4.11
CA LYS A 177 -5.49 -6.26 -2.91
C LYS A 177 -5.92 -7.29 -1.87
N ALA A 178 -6.41 -8.45 -2.30
CA ALA A 178 -6.73 -9.53 -1.37
C ALA A 178 -5.48 -10.11 -0.70
N VAL A 179 -4.36 -10.27 -1.44
CA VAL A 179 -3.07 -10.69 -0.88
C VAL A 179 -2.60 -9.70 0.18
N ASN A 180 -2.53 -8.43 -0.17
CA ASN A 180 -2.08 -7.36 0.72
C ASN A 180 -3.00 -7.20 1.96
N THR A 181 -4.33 -7.37 1.79
CA THR A 181 -5.27 -7.31 2.91
C THR A 181 -5.09 -8.51 3.85
N MET A 182 -4.83 -9.72 3.33
CA MET A 182 -4.53 -10.88 4.17
C MET A 182 -3.27 -10.67 4.99
N ASP A 183 -2.19 -10.15 4.39
CA ASP A 183 -0.97 -9.85 5.15
C ASP A 183 -1.23 -8.81 6.24
N SER A 184 -1.88 -7.71 5.90
CA SER A 184 -2.21 -6.64 6.85
C SER A 184 -3.07 -7.11 8.03
N MET A 185 -3.91 -8.15 7.83
CA MET A 185 -4.80 -8.66 8.89
C MET A 185 -4.18 -9.79 9.72
N VAL A 186 -3.41 -10.67 9.11
CA VAL A 186 -2.92 -11.90 9.76
C VAL A 186 -1.43 -12.15 9.58
N GLY A 187 -0.68 -11.32 8.85
CA GLY A 187 0.75 -11.51 8.59
C GLY A 187 1.68 -11.20 9.77
N TYR A 188 1.15 -10.81 10.93
CA TYR A 188 1.94 -10.43 12.11
C TYR A 188 2.71 -11.62 12.71
N LYS A 189 3.95 -11.36 13.15
CA LYS A 189 4.83 -12.34 13.82
C LYS A 189 4.56 -12.41 15.34
N ASN A 190 3.28 -12.45 15.74
CA ASN A 190 2.87 -12.67 17.14
C ASN A 190 2.42 -14.12 17.34
N GLU A 191 2.20 -14.53 18.58
CA GLU A 191 1.78 -15.91 18.94
C GLU A 191 0.53 -16.38 18.19
N ARG A 192 -0.42 -15.47 17.90
CA ARG A 192 -1.68 -15.79 17.23
C ARG A 192 -1.49 -16.12 15.75
N TYR A 193 -0.58 -15.43 15.06
CA TYR A 193 -0.48 -15.47 13.61
C TYR A 193 0.81 -16.07 13.07
N LEU A 194 1.80 -16.35 13.94
CA LEU A 194 3.13 -16.83 13.53
C LEU A 194 3.08 -18.04 12.57
N HIS A 195 2.17 -18.97 12.80
CA HIS A 195 2.01 -20.16 11.97
C HIS A 195 0.88 -19.99 10.94
N PHE A 196 -0.26 -19.44 11.36
CA PHE A 196 -1.43 -19.27 10.52
C PHE A 196 -1.23 -18.21 9.42
N GLY A 197 -0.70 -17.04 9.77
CA GLY A 197 -0.49 -15.93 8.85
C GLY A 197 0.73 -16.06 7.94
N ARG A 198 1.60 -17.06 8.21
CA ARG A 198 2.86 -17.24 7.47
C ARG A 198 2.70 -17.34 5.96
N ALA A 199 1.64 -18.00 5.49
CA ALA A 199 1.37 -18.15 4.06
C ALA A 199 0.99 -16.79 3.43
N ALA A 200 0.14 -16.01 4.08
CA ALA A 200 -0.26 -14.67 3.63
C ALA A 200 0.95 -13.74 3.55
N ALA A 201 1.74 -13.64 4.62
CA ALA A 201 2.93 -12.78 4.66
C ALA A 201 3.97 -13.13 3.58
N LYS A 202 4.28 -14.43 3.39
CA LYS A 202 5.23 -14.83 2.36
C LYS A 202 4.71 -14.60 0.95
N PHE A 203 3.41 -14.76 0.74
CA PHE A 203 2.81 -14.57 -0.57
C PHE A 203 2.74 -13.08 -0.93
N ASP A 204 2.47 -12.22 0.06
CA ASP A 204 2.57 -10.77 -0.09
C ASP A 204 4.01 -10.33 -0.43
N ASP A 205 5.00 -10.85 0.29
CA ASP A 205 6.42 -10.59 -0.02
C ASP A 205 6.78 -10.93 -1.49
N ILE A 206 6.24 -12.03 -2.04
CA ILE A 206 6.45 -12.43 -3.43
C ILE A 206 5.73 -11.48 -4.39
N CYS A 207 4.46 -11.17 -4.13
CA CYS A 207 3.67 -10.28 -4.99
C CYS A 207 4.23 -8.86 -5.04
N ASN A 208 4.80 -8.38 -3.94
CA ASN A 208 5.40 -7.05 -3.84
C ASN A 208 6.85 -6.98 -4.30
N TYR A 209 7.50 -8.12 -4.58
CA TYR A 209 8.94 -8.12 -4.87
C TYR A 209 9.33 -7.26 -6.08
N ILE A 210 8.65 -7.39 -7.20
CA ILE A 210 8.88 -6.58 -8.40
C ILE A 210 8.26 -5.18 -8.25
N PRO A 211 6.97 -5.04 -7.86
CA PRO A 211 6.35 -3.72 -7.73
C PRO A 211 7.09 -2.75 -6.81
N SER A 212 7.58 -3.20 -5.65
CA SER A 212 8.29 -2.31 -4.72
C SER A 212 9.58 -1.72 -5.30
N ARG A 213 10.28 -2.47 -6.14
CA ARG A 213 11.49 -1.99 -6.82
C ARG A 213 11.16 -1.03 -7.96
N ILE A 214 10.12 -1.32 -8.73
CA ILE A 214 9.60 -0.38 -9.74
C ILE A 214 9.17 0.91 -9.04
N SER A 215 8.42 0.81 -7.92
CA SER A 215 7.99 1.95 -7.12
C SER A 215 9.16 2.81 -6.66
N ALA A 216 10.23 2.19 -6.16
CA ALA A 216 11.43 2.89 -5.72
C ALA A 216 12.10 3.67 -6.87
N TYR A 217 12.28 3.05 -8.04
CA TYR A 217 12.87 3.75 -9.18
C TYR A 217 11.98 4.86 -9.72
N LEU A 218 10.66 4.65 -9.78
CA LEU A 218 9.71 5.71 -10.16
C LEU A 218 9.69 6.86 -9.15
N MET A 219 9.81 6.55 -7.87
CA MET A 219 9.89 7.55 -6.80
C MET A 219 11.18 8.37 -6.90
N ILE A 220 12.33 7.74 -7.19
CA ILE A 220 13.59 8.45 -7.46
C ILE A 220 13.42 9.37 -8.68
N ALA A 221 12.84 8.86 -9.78
CA ALA A 221 12.56 9.68 -10.96
C ALA A 221 11.62 10.85 -10.62
N GLY A 222 10.60 10.62 -9.79
CA GLY A 222 9.65 11.63 -9.33
C GLY A 222 10.32 12.82 -8.61
N THR A 223 11.44 12.61 -7.92
CA THR A 223 12.16 13.70 -7.24
C THR A 223 12.64 14.79 -8.19
N TYR A 224 13.00 14.44 -9.42
CA TYR A 224 13.50 15.40 -10.41
C TYR A 224 12.41 16.35 -10.97
N PHE A 225 11.12 15.99 -10.78
CA PHE A 225 9.98 16.82 -11.19
C PHE A 225 9.43 17.70 -10.05
N LEU A 226 9.85 17.45 -8.80
CA LEU A 226 9.30 18.12 -7.61
C LEU A 226 10.10 19.33 -7.15
N GLY A 227 11.24 19.61 -7.79
CA GLY A 227 12.08 20.77 -7.51
C GLY A 227 13.13 20.54 -6.39
N LYS A 228 13.74 21.65 -5.95
CA LYS A 228 14.96 21.64 -5.10
C LYS A 228 14.75 21.13 -3.66
N GLU A 229 13.50 20.95 -3.24
CA GLU A 229 13.17 20.39 -1.92
C GLU A 229 13.46 18.88 -1.83
N TYR A 230 13.76 18.24 -2.97
CA TYR A 230 14.00 16.79 -3.08
C TYR A 230 15.35 16.51 -3.70
N ASP A 231 16.15 15.69 -3.01
CA ASP A 231 17.46 15.27 -3.52
C ASP A 231 17.39 13.88 -4.16
N GLY A 232 17.24 13.83 -5.46
CA GLY A 232 17.16 12.57 -6.21
C GLY A 232 18.47 11.77 -6.20
N LYS A 233 19.63 12.42 -6.10
CA LYS A 233 20.93 11.73 -6.01
C LYS A 233 21.10 11.07 -4.64
N HIS A 234 20.77 11.80 -3.59
CA HIS A 234 20.79 11.28 -2.23
C HIS A 234 19.72 10.20 -2.03
N ALA A 235 18.53 10.36 -2.62
CA ALA A 235 17.51 9.31 -2.63
C ALA A 235 18.02 7.99 -3.23
N TYR A 236 18.71 8.05 -4.37
CA TYR A 236 19.31 6.87 -4.99
C TYR A 236 20.44 6.26 -4.13
N TYR A 237 21.27 7.11 -3.51
CA TYR A 237 22.34 6.66 -2.61
C TYR A 237 21.76 5.90 -1.40
N ILE A 238 20.79 6.49 -0.70
CA ILE A 238 20.14 5.87 0.47
C ILE A 238 19.39 4.58 0.05
N TYR A 239 18.68 4.60 -1.08
CA TYR A 239 18.04 3.40 -1.63
C TYR A 239 19.04 2.25 -1.80
N LYS A 240 20.20 2.50 -2.36
CA LYS A 240 21.23 1.48 -2.56
C LYS A 240 21.75 0.92 -1.25
N ARG A 241 21.92 1.76 -0.23
CA ARG A 241 22.47 1.42 1.07
C ARG A 241 21.45 0.72 1.97
N ASP A 242 20.22 1.27 2.08
CA ASP A 242 19.30 0.96 3.18
C ASP A 242 18.05 0.16 2.76
N ARG A 243 17.84 -0.10 1.48
CA ARG A 243 16.63 -0.79 0.96
C ARG A 243 16.32 -2.16 1.57
N TYR A 244 17.20 -2.71 2.36
CA TYR A 244 17.02 -3.98 3.08
C TYR A 244 16.98 -3.80 4.60
N HIS A 245 16.90 -2.58 5.10
CA HIS A 245 16.82 -2.27 6.52
C HIS A 245 15.40 -2.43 7.08
N HIS A 246 14.66 -3.44 6.62
CA HIS A 246 13.34 -3.78 7.12
C HIS A 246 13.15 -5.31 7.19
N ALA A 247 12.21 -5.77 8.04
CA ALA A 247 11.89 -7.19 8.18
C ALA A 247 11.20 -7.79 6.95
N SER A 248 10.42 -6.99 6.21
CA SER A 248 9.95 -7.31 4.86
C SER A 248 11.02 -6.90 3.83
N PRO A 249 11.26 -7.68 2.78
CA PRO A 249 12.20 -7.32 1.72
C PRO A 249 11.73 -6.17 0.83
N ASN A 250 10.51 -5.70 1.03
CA ASN A 250 9.79 -4.76 0.16
C ASN A 250 9.58 -3.37 0.78
N SER A 251 9.24 -3.28 2.07
CA SER A 251 8.86 -2.02 2.72
C SER A 251 9.94 -0.95 2.65
N ALA A 252 11.19 -1.31 2.95
CA ALA A 252 12.30 -0.35 2.92
C ALA A 252 12.66 0.14 1.50
N GLN A 253 12.11 -0.41 0.43
CA GLN A 253 12.43 0.02 -0.94
C GLN A 253 12.02 1.49 -1.16
N THR A 254 10.79 1.83 -0.85
CA THR A 254 10.25 3.18 -0.98
C THR A 254 10.54 4.06 0.23
N GLU A 255 10.61 3.50 1.44
CA GLU A 255 11.00 4.24 2.63
C GLU A 255 12.42 4.80 2.51
N ALA A 256 13.38 4.01 1.99
CA ALA A 256 14.76 4.47 1.79
C ALA A 256 14.83 5.60 0.75
N VAL A 257 14.06 5.50 -0.33
CA VAL A 257 13.96 6.59 -1.31
C VAL A 257 13.40 7.86 -0.68
N CYS A 258 12.31 7.75 0.09
CA CYS A 258 11.67 8.89 0.74
C CYS A 258 12.61 9.55 1.75
N ALA A 259 13.28 8.75 2.60
CA ALA A 259 14.25 9.24 3.57
C ALA A 259 15.40 10.02 2.90
N GLY A 260 15.98 9.46 1.84
CA GLY A 260 17.04 10.09 1.08
C GLY A 260 16.57 11.34 0.33
N ALA A 261 15.41 11.29 -0.32
CA ALA A 261 14.83 12.41 -1.04
C ALA A 261 14.57 13.62 -0.15
N LEU A 262 14.17 13.38 1.10
CA LEU A 262 13.86 14.42 2.07
C LEU A 262 15.05 14.73 3.02
N SER A 263 16.18 14.03 2.89
CA SER A 263 17.38 14.20 3.74
C SER A 263 17.07 14.03 5.24
N ILE A 264 16.23 13.07 5.57
CA ILE A 264 15.77 12.75 6.93
C ILE A 264 16.07 11.29 7.29
N GLN A 265 16.02 10.99 8.58
CA GLN A 265 16.16 9.64 9.09
C GLN A 265 14.80 9.09 9.56
N LEU A 266 14.41 7.95 9.02
CA LEU A 266 13.19 7.21 9.32
C LEU A 266 13.51 5.90 10.06
N ALA A 267 12.48 5.12 10.37
CA ALA A 267 12.54 3.84 11.07
C ALA A 267 13.20 3.96 12.47
N GLY A 268 13.95 2.97 12.88
CA GLY A 268 14.44 2.83 14.25
C GLY A 268 13.47 2.03 15.12
N ASP A 269 13.77 1.97 16.41
CA ASP A 269 13.02 1.18 17.39
C ASP A 269 11.54 1.59 17.47
N ALA A 270 10.65 0.62 17.52
CA ALA A 270 9.21 0.88 17.59
C ALA A 270 8.50 -0.13 18.51
N TRP A 271 7.41 0.32 19.15
CA TRP A 271 6.59 -0.52 20.01
C TRP A 271 5.49 -1.22 19.20
N TYR A 272 5.34 -2.53 19.42
CA TYR A 272 4.30 -3.36 18.85
C TYR A 272 3.70 -4.24 19.93
N PHE A 273 2.40 -4.12 20.17
CA PHE A 273 1.69 -4.90 21.18
C PHE A 273 2.37 -4.84 22.57
N GLY A 274 2.84 -3.64 22.98
CA GLY A 274 3.53 -3.40 24.24
C GLY A 274 4.97 -3.92 24.32
N ARG A 275 5.55 -4.41 23.21
CA ARG A 275 6.96 -4.89 23.13
C ARG A 275 7.79 -3.98 22.24
N LEU A 276 8.99 -3.63 22.69
CA LEU A 276 9.95 -2.86 21.90
C LEU A 276 10.61 -3.79 20.86
N VAL A 277 10.47 -3.44 19.61
CA VAL A 277 11.12 -4.12 18.47
C VAL A 277 12.25 -3.23 17.96
N LYS A 278 13.47 -3.73 18.05
CA LYS A 278 14.65 -3.05 17.51
C LYS A 278 14.65 -3.14 16.00
N LYS A 279 14.82 -2.00 15.35
CA LYS A 279 14.90 -1.88 13.88
C LYS A 279 16.07 -0.98 13.49
N PRO A 280 16.77 -1.26 12.39
CA PRO A 280 17.78 -0.35 11.87
C PRO A 280 17.11 0.96 11.42
N PHE A 281 17.88 2.04 11.46
CA PHE A 281 17.46 3.30 10.84
C PHE A 281 17.57 3.23 9.31
N ILE A 282 16.78 4.08 8.65
CA ILE A 282 16.76 4.25 7.21
C ILE A 282 17.02 5.73 6.91
N GLY A 283 18.00 6.02 6.07
CA GLY A 283 18.41 7.39 5.75
C GLY A 283 19.36 8.00 6.76
N ASP A 284 19.73 9.23 6.50
CA ASP A 284 20.67 10.03 7.29
C ASP A 284 19.94 11.22 7.93
N ALA A 285 20.26 11.51 9.19
CA ALA A 285 19.67 12.64 9.91
C ALA A 285 20.39 13.97 9.52
N LEU A 286 20.32 14.35 8.23
CA LEU A 286 20.95 15.60 7.75
C LEU A 286 20.17 16.85 8.19
N ARG A 287 18.89 16.68 8.48
CA ARG A 287 18.03 17.67 9.12
C ARG A 287 17.00 17.00 10.02
N PRO A 288 16.39 17.73 10.95
CA PRO A 288 15.30 17.19 11.76
C PRO A 288 14.07 16.88 10.86
N VAL A 289 13.29 15.89 11.32
CA VAL A 289 11.97 15.59 10.71
C VAL A 289 10.97 16.64 11.16
N GLU A 290 10.23 17.19 10.22
CA GLU A 290 9.19 18.18 10.41
C GLU A 290 7.82 17.59 10.02
N TYR A 291 6.73 18.13 10.58
CA TYR A 291 5.39 17.72 10.15
C TYR A 291 5.12 18.07 8.67
N GLU A 292 5.79 19.09 8.09
CA GLU A 292 5.74 19.42 6.67
C GLU A 292 6.25 18.27 5.77
N ASP A 293 7.05 17.36 6.31
CA ASP A 293 7.54 16.21 5.55
C ASP A 293 6.43 15.21 5.21
N ILE A 294 5.33 15.20 5.96
CA ILE A 294 4.12 14.44 5.60
C ILE A 294 3.55 14.97 4.28
N ARG A 295 3.52 16.27 4.09
CA ARG A 295 3.07 16.90 2.85
C ARG A 295 4.06 16.66 1.70
N ARG A 296 5.37 16.74 1.98
CA ARG A 296 6.41 16.44 1.00
C ARG A 296 6.36 14.97 0.56
N ALA A 297 6.18 14.02 1.47
CA ALA A 297 6.01 12.60 1.14
C ALA A 297 4.78 12.36 0.25
N ASN A 298 3.65 13.03 0.52
CA ASN A 298 2.46 12.96 -0.34
C ASN A 298 2.69 13.53 -1.75
N ARG A 299 3.48 14.60 -1.90
CA ARG A 299 3.86 15.10 -3.24
C ARG A 299 4.68 14.06 -3.99
N LEU A 300 5.61 13.39 -3.30
CA LEU A 300 6.44 12.34 -3.87
C LEU A 300 5.60 11.12 -4.29
N LEU A 301 4.61 10.72 -3.46
CA LEU A 301 3.62 9.71 -3.80
C LEU A 301 2.91 10.05 -5.12
N TYR A 302 2.35 11.26 -5.23
CA TYR A 302 1.61 11.67 -6.43
C TYR A 302 2.51 11.72 -7.68
N ALA A 303 3.72 12.26 -7.57
CA ALA A 303 4.67 12.24 -8.69
C ALA A 303 4.96 10.81 -9.16
N THR A 304 5.14 9.88 -8.21
CA THR A 304 5.36 8.46 -8.48
C THR A 304 4.14 7.83 -9.16
N ALA A 305 2.94 8.12 -8.67
CA ALA A 305 1.69 7.60 -9.21
C ALA A 305 1.44 8.09 -10.66
N PHE A 306 1.62 9.39 -10.92
CA PHE A 306 1.48 9.93 -12.28
C PHE A 306 2.50 9.35 -13.27
N LEU A 307 3.75 9.15 -12.84
CA LEU A 307 4.77 8.50 -13.67
C LEU A 307 4.37 7.06 -13.99
N CYS A 308 3.91 6.31 -13.00
CA CYS A 308 3.47 4.92 -13.19
C CYS A 308 2.28 4.84 -14.15
N GLU A 309 1.25 5.66 -13.92
CA GLU A 309 0.05 5.72 -14.77
C GLU A 309 0.41 6.05 -16.22
N GLY A 310 1.24 7.10 -16.43
CA GLY A 310 1.69 7.50 -17.74
C GLY A 310 2.45 6.40 -18.48
N ILE A 311 3.34 5.68 -17.78
CA ILE A 311 4.08 4.55 -18.34
C ILE A 311 3.14 3.38 -18.66
N CYS A 312 2.21 3.04 -17.77
CA CYS A 312 1.24 1.97 -18.01
C CYS A 312 0.38 2.27 -19.25
N LEU A 313 -0.16 3.50 -19.35
CA LEU A 313 -0.96 3.91 -20.50
C LEU A 313 -0.14 3.91 -21.80
N LEU A 314 1.10 4.36 -21.76
CA LEU A 314 2.01 4.32 -22.92
C LEU A 314 2.26 2.88 -23.38
N VAL A 315 2.58 1.98 -22.46
CA VAL A 315 2.82 0.56 -22.78
C VAL A 315 1.57 -0.10 -23.34
N MET A 316 0.41 0.11 -22.71
CA MET A 316 -0.87 -0.40 -23.22
C MET A 316 -1.18 0.14 -24.63
N GLY A 317 -0.93 1.45 -24.87
CA GLY A 317 -1.11 2.07 -26.16
C GLY A 317 -0.21 1.45 -27.24
N LEU A 318 1.07 1.27 -26.94
CA LEU A 318 2.02 0.60 -27.85
C LEU A 318 1.60 -0.83 -28.17
N LEU A 319 1.18 -1.61 -27.17
CA LEU A 319 0.69 -2.99 -27.36
C LEU A 319 -0.65 -3.07 -28.13
N PHE A 320 -1.39 -1.97 -28.19
CA PHE A 320 -2.61 -1.90 -28.99
C PHE A 320 -2.34 -1.78 -30.49
N PHE A 321 -1.21 -1.14 -30.87
CA PHE A 321 -0.84 -0.91 -32.27
C PHE A 321 0.03 -2.04 -32.89
N ILE A 322 0.47 -3.00 -32.06
CA ILE A 322 1.16 -4.24 -32.51
C ILE A 322 0.15 -5.36 -32.65
#